data_c09c628d569404781ec15021c58a067d
#
_entry.id   c09c628d569404781ec15021c58a067d
#
_cell.length_a   1.000
_cell.length_b   1.000
_cell.length_c   1.000
_cell.angle_alpha   90.00
_cell.angle_beta   90.00
_cell.angle_gamma   90.00
#
_symmetry.space_group_name_H-M   'P 1'
#
loop_
_entity.id
_entity.type
_entity.pdbx_description
1 polymer ?
#
loop_
_entity_poly.entity_id
_entity_poly.type
_entity_poly.pdbx_seq_one_letter_code
_entity_poly.pdbx_strand_id
1 'polypeptide(L)'
;ESLPFLTELLFSVSDLVATHWLSLALGIFVLVMGLRLLMALPAVRLQWDRLILHAPVVGKLNRKICTARFARTLSNLYSGGVPIVATLISARDAVDNTWIASQFDTVLRNVRAGHSLSDTLGAVDGFEKKMSASIAVGEETGKLDSLLATISETLDYEAEMATKRLVTLLEPLMIVIMAVIVGCVVVAVIMP
;
A
#
# COMPACT_ATOMS: atom_id res chain seq x y z
N GLU A 1 -3.41 -41.04 -32.20
CA GLU A 1 -4.53 -40.16 -31.86
C GLU A 1 -3.96 -38.96 -31.08
N SER A 2 -4.07 -37.80 -31.69
CA SER A 2 -3.55 -36.56 -31.08
C SER A 2 -4.33 -36.25 -29.81
N LEU A 3 -3.64 -36.32 -28.70
CA LEU A 3 -4.20 -35.86 -27.41
C LEU A 3 -4.66 -34.38 -27.54
N PRO A 4 -5.81 -34.00 -26.99
CA PRO A 4 -6.25 -32.62 -27.02
C PRO A 4 -5.17 -31.69 -26.45
N PHE A 5 -4.92 -30.58 -27.10
CA PHE A 5 -3.89 -29.59 -26.76
C PHE A 5 -3.84 -29.27 -25.25
N LEU A 6 -5.00 -29.24 -24.58
CA LEU A 6 -5.14 -29.02 -23.13
C LEU A 6 -4.54 -30.15 -22.29
N THR A 7 -4.67 -31.40 -22.74
CA THR A 7 -4.13 -32.58 -22.03
C THR A 7 -2.61 -32.65 -22.17
N GLU A 8 -2.09 -32.35 -23.35
CA GLU A 8 -0.65 -32.28 -23.61
C GLU A 8 0.02 -31.14 -22.80
N LEU A 9 -0.65 -30.00 -22.66
CA LEU A 9 -0.20 -28.88 -21.85
C LEU A 9 -0.18 -29.23 -20.36
N LEU A 10 -1.23 -29.92 -19.86
CA LEU A 10 -1.30 -30.40 -18.49
C LEU A 10 -0.23 -31.46 -18.18
N PHE A 11 0.00 -32.39 -19.05
CA PHE A 11 1.06 -33.38 -18.87
C PHE A 11 2.45 -32.74 -18.92
N SER A 12 2.70 -31.79 -19.84
CA SER A 12 3.97 -31.07 -19.93
C SER A 12 4.26 -30.26 -18.65
N VAL A 13 3.23 -29.59 -18.10
CA VAL A 13 3.36 -28.85 -16.84
C VAL A 13 3.56 -29.79 -15.66
N SER A 14 2.84 -30.93 -15.62
CA SER A 14 2.97 -31.94 -14.57
C SER A 14 4.36 -32.59 -14.57
N ASP A 15 4.87 -32.96 -15.72
CA ASP A 15 6.21 -33.55 -15.88
C ASP A 15 7.32 -32.54 -15.55
N LEU A 16 7.16 -31.27 -15.93
CA LEU A 16 8.08 -30.20 -15.59
C LEU A 16 8.14 -29.98 -14.07
N VAL A 17 6.99 -30.02 -13.43
CA VAL A 17 6.90 -29.88 -11.96
C VAL A 17 7.44 -31.14 -11.28
N ALA A 18 7.08 -32.34 -11.73
CA ALA A 18 7.49 -33.59 -11.09
C ALA A 18 8.99 -33.88 -11.27
N THR A 19 9.56 -33.57 -12.44
CA THR A 19 10.98 -33.83 -12.73
C THR A 19 11.91 -32.74 -12.23
N HIS A 20 11.45 -31.47 -12.17
CA HIS A 20 12.28 -30.33 -11.87
C HIS A 20 11.80 -29.53 -10.64
N TRP A 21 11.00 -30.14 -9.76
CA TRP A 21 10.46 -29.45 -8.58
C TRP A 21 11.54 -28.78 -7.71
N LEU A 22 12.71 -29.43 -7.57
CA LEU A 22 13.83 -28.91 -6.78
C LEU A 22 14.47 -27.68 -7.46
N SER A 23 14.65 -27.71 -8.77
CA SER A 23 15.18 -26.57 -9.53
C SER A 23 14.18 -25.41 -9.62
N LEU A 24 12.88 -25.72 -9.72
CA LEU A 24 11.80 -24.72 -9.64
C LEU A 24 11.74 -24.07 -8.25
N ALA A 25 11.80 -24.88 -7.18
CA ALA A 25 11.83 -24.37 -5.81
C ALA A 25 13.08 -23.52 -5.56
N LEU A 26 14.24 -23.97 -6.03
CA LEU A 26 15.48 -23.19 -5.94
C LEU A 26 15.41 -21.91 -6.78
N GLY A 27 14.86 -21.97 -7.98
CA GLY A 27 14.66 -20.79 -8.84
C GLY A 27 13.74 -19.75 -8.19
N ILE A 28 12.61 -20.18 -7.63
CA ILE A 28 11.69 -19.32 -6.89
C ILE A 28 12.38 -18.74 -5.65
N PHE A 29 13.13 -19.56 -4.91
CA PHE A 29 13.87 -19.09 -3.74
C PHE A 29 14.91 -18.03 -4.10
N VAL A 30 15.71 -18.25 -5.15
CA VAL A 30 16.71 -17.28 -5.64
C VAL A 30 16.03 -16.00 -6.14
N LEU A 31 14.90 -16.12 -6.84
CA LEU A 31 14.12 -14.98 -7.32
C LEU A 31 13.58 -14.13 -6.14
N VAL A 32 12.97 -14.79 -5.15
CA VAL A 32 12.43 -14.11 -3.95
C VAL A 32 13.56 -13.47 -3.14
N MET A 33 14.67 -14.17 -2.97
CA MET A 33 15.84 -13.65 -2.25
C MET A 33 16.47 -12.48 -3.01
N GLY A 34 16.59 -12.58 -4.34
CA GLY A 34 17.07 -11.49 -5.21
C GLY A 34 16.17 -10.27 -5.15
N LEU A 35 14.85 -10.44 -5.22
CA LEU A 35 13.87 -9.37 -5.07
C LEU A 35 13.96 -8.71 -3.68
N ARG A 36 14.12 -9.49 -2.61
CA ARG A 36 14.31 -8.95 -1.26
C ARG A 36 15.60 -8.16 -1.12
N LEU A 37 16.69 -8.64 -1.70
CA LEU A 37 17.97 -7.91 -1.71
C LEU A 37 17.88 -6.61 -2.53
N LEU A 38 17.20 -6.62 -3.67
CA LEU A 38 16.95 -5.42 -4.47
C LEU A 38 16.09 -4.40 -3.70
N MET A 39 15.05 -4.85 -3.00
CA MET A 39 14.20 -3.98 -2.17
C MET A 39 14.91 -3.49 -0.88
N ALA A 40 15.99 -4.14 -0.46
CA ALA A 40 16.81 -3.66 0.66
C ALA A 40 17.67 -2.44 0.27
N LEU A 41 17.90 -2.20 -1.03
CA LEU A 41 18.59 -1.02 -1.52
C LEU A 41 17.69 0.22 -1.36
N PRO A 42 18.11 1.26 -0.61
CA PRO A 42 17.25 2.41 -0.31
C PRO A 42 16.79 3.16 -1.57
N ALA A 43 17.62 3.21 -2.61
CA ALA A 43 17.27 3.85 -3.88
C ALA A 43 16.16 3.10 -4.63
N VAL A 44 16.19 1.76 -4.62
CA VAL A 44 15.17 0.92 -5.27
C VAL A 44 13.86 1.02 -4.52
N ARG A 45 13.90 0.94 -3.18
CA ARG A 45 12.72 1.07 -2.32
C ARG A 45 12.04 2.44 -2.50
N LEU A 46 12.81 3.51 -2.59
CA LEU A 46 12.28 4.85 -2.83
C LEU A 46 11.51 4.95 -4.16
N GLN A 47 12.09 4.41 -5.24
CA GLN A 47 11.45 4.41 -6.56
C GLN A 47 10.20 3.52 -6.59
N TRP A 48 10.26 2.37 -5.94
CA TRP A 48 9.14 1.43 -5.83
C TRP A 48 7.97 2.03 -5.07
N ASP A 49 8.23 2.64 -3.91
CA ASP A 49 7.22 3.30 -3.10
C ASP A 49 6.57 4.48 -3.83
N ARG A 50 7.36 5.23 -4.60
CA ARG A 50 6.85 6.28 -5.48
C ARG A 50 5.95 5.72 -6.59
N LEU A 51 6.37 4.64 -7.24
CA LEU A 51 5.61 4.00 -8.31
C LEU A 51 4.26 3.46 -7.81
N ILE A 52 4.25 2.81 -6.65
CA ILE A 52 3.03 2.30 -6.01
C ILE A 52 2.04 3.44 -5.73
N LEU A 53 2.50 4.59 -5.24
CA LEU A 53 1.64 5.75 -4.98
C LEU A 53 0.96 6.30 -6.25
N HIS A 54 1.58 6.13 -7.41
CA HIS A 54 1.06 6.62 -8.70
C HIS A 54 0.32 5.54 -9.50
N ALA A 55 0.27 4.30 -9.02
CA ALA A 55 -0.47 3.23 -9.67
C ALA A 55 -1.99 3.53 -9.69
N PRO A 56 -2.72 3.22 -10.78
CA PRO A 56 -4.09 3.71 -10.97
C PRO A 56 -5.11 3.20 -9.95
N VAL A 57 -4.96 1.98 -9.44
CA VAL A 57 -5.88 1.37 -8.45
C VAL A 57 -5.24 1.33 -7.07
N VAL A 58 -4.07 0.72 -6.96
CA VAL A 58 -3.35 0.51 -5.70
C VAL A 58 -2.87 1.84 -5.11
N GLY A 59 -2.50 2.81 -5.95
CA GLY A 59 -2.01 4.11 -5.50
C GLY A 59 -3.05 4.91 -4.73
N LYS A 60 -4.31 4.91 -5.18
CA LYS A 60 -5.39 5.59 -4.46
C LYS A 60 -5.62 5.00 -3.07
N LEU A 61 -5.58 3.67 -2.95
CA LEU A 61 -5.67 2.99 -1.66
C LEU A 61 -4.47 3.29 -0.78
N ASN A 62 -3.26 3.18 -1.33
CA ASN A 62 -2.03 3.39 -0.57
C ASN A 62 -1.95 4.83 -0.02
N ARG A 63 -2.33 5.84 -0.82
CA ARG A 63 -2.44 7.24 -0.36
C ARG A 63 -3.41 7.37 0.83
N LYS A 64 -4.59 6.74 0.76
CA LYS A 64 -5.57 6.76 1.86
C LYS A 64 -5.00 6.14 3.12
N ILE A 65 -4.39 4.96 3.01
CA ILE A 65 -3.79 4.25 4.15
C ILE A 65 -2.65 5.08 4.77
N CYS A 66 -1.73 5.59 3.95
CA CYS A 66 -0.61 6.40 4.42
C CYS A 66 -1.09 7.68 5.11
N THR A 67 -2.08 8.39 4.50
CA THR A 67 -2.65 9.61 5.08
C THR A 67 -3.39 9.32 6.39
N ALA A 68 -4.14 8.23 6.46
CA ALA A 68 -4.87 7.83 7.66
C ALA A 68 -3.92 7.50 8.82
N ARG A 69 -2.89 6.69 8.57
CA ARG A 69 -1.86 6.36 9.58
C ARG A 69 -1.15 7.61 10.10
N PHE A 70 -0.77 8.50 9.19
CA PHE A 70 -0.15 9.77 9.53
C PHE A 70 -1.08 10.63 10.40
N ALA A 71 -2.31 10.87 9.95
CA ALA A 71 -3.28 11.69 10.64
C ALA A 71 -3.63 11.13 12.03
N ARG A 72 -3.79 9.82 12.16
CA ARG A 72 -4.04 9.15 13.45
C ARG A 72 -2.89 9.37 14.43
N THR A 73 -1.65 9.14 13.98
CA THR A 73 -0.48 9.33 14.85
C THR A 73 -0.32 10.79 15.23
N LEU A 74 -0.52 11.71 14.26
CA LEU A 74 -0.47 13.14 14.48
C LEU A 74 -1.53 13.57 15.51
N SER A 75 -2.78 13.15 15.35
CA SER A 75 -3.89 13.45 16.27
C SER A 75 -3.61 12.94 17.68
N ASN A 76 -3.24 11.66 17.83
CA ASN A 76 -3.04 11.05 19.14
C ASN A 76 -1.90 11.71 19.94
N LEU A 77 -0.77 12.00 19.28
CA LEU A 77 0.38 12.60 19.95
C LEU A 77 0.17 14.08 20.24
N TYR A 78 -0.47 14.80 19.31
CA TYR A 78 -0.75 16.22 19.49
C TYR A 78 -1.77 16.45 20.62
N SER A 79 -2.85 15.68 20.67
CA SER A 79 -3.83 15.70 21.77
C SER A 79 -3.23 15.23 23.11
N GLY A 80 -2.17 14.42 23.06
CA GLY A 80 -1.38 14.05 24.24
C GLY A 80 -0.42 15.14 24.71
N GLY A 81 -0.41 16.33 24.07
CA GLY A 81 0.45 17.45 24.45
C GLY A 81 1.90 17.33 23.95
N VAL A 82 2.19 16.43 23.04
CA VAL A 82 3.53 16.31 22.43
C VAL A 82 3.77 17.51 21.50
N PRO A 83 4.95 18.17 21.58
CA PRO A 83 5.27 19.29 20.69
C PRO A 83 5.15 18.90 19.21
N ILE A 84 4.60 19.80 18.38
CA ILE A 84 4.24 19.53 16.99
C ILE A 84 5.40 18.97 16.15
N VAL A 85 6.62 19.45 16.35
CA VAL A 85 7.81 18.96 15.62
C VAL A 85 8.12 17.49 15.96
N ALA A 86 8.02 17.12 17.24
CA ALA A 86 8.23 15.74 17.68
C ALA A 86 7.09 14.83 17.18
N THR A 87 5.86 15.34 17.23
CA THR A 87 4.68 14.66 16.68
C THR A 87 4.83 14.36 15.18
N LEU A 88 5.31 15.34 14.40
CA LEU A 88 5.54 15.16 12.96
C LEU A 88 6.60 14.11 12.65
N ILE A 89 7.66 14.03 13.46
CA ILE A 89 8.71 13.00 13.30
C ILE A 89 8.11 11.60 13.54
N SER A 90 7.38 11.44 14.64
CA SER A 90 6.74 10.15 14.96
C SER A 90 5.66 9.77 13.95
N ALA A 91 4.86 10.76 13.48
CA ALA A 91 3.83 10.53 12.48
C ALA A 91 4.44 10.13 11.11
N ARG A 92 5.58 10.75 10.71
CA ARG A 92 6.35 10.32 9.54
C ARG A 92 6.75 8.85 9.63
N ASP A 93 7.25 8.43 10.79
CA ASP A 93 7.76 7.06 10.99
C ASP A 93 6.62 6.01 10.98
N ALA A 94 5.39 6.45 11.28
CA ALA A 94 4.19 5.61 11.18
C ALA A 94 3.73 5.39 9.72
N VAL A 95 4.18 6.21 8.77
CA VAL A 95 3.89 6.06 7.35
C VAL A 95 4.85 5.04 6.74
N ASP A 96 4.35 3.87 6.38
CA ASP A 96 5.17 2.81 5.76
C ASP A 96 5.37 3.08 4.25
N ASN A 97 5.95 4.25 3.94
CA ASN A 97 6.29 4.66 2.58
C ASN A 97 7.50 5.60 2.59
N THR A 98 8.60 5.15 1.99
CA THR A 98 9.88 5.88 2.01
C THR A 98 9.85 7.15 1.15
N TRP A 99 9.02 7.21 0.10
CA TRP A 99 8.87 8.40 -0.72
C TRP A 99 8.20 9.53 0.06
N ILE A 100 7.12 9.24 0.78
CA ILE A 100 6.47 10.21 1.66
C ILE A 100 7.45 10.64 2.76
N ALA A 101 8.10 9.69 3.43
CA ALA A 101 9.05 9.97 4.51
C ALA A 101 10.22 10.84 4.07
N SER A 102 10.72 10.68 2.84
CA SER A 102 11.84 11.46 2.30
C SER A 102 11.55 12.97 2.16
N GLN A 103 10.29 13.37 2.08
CA GLN A 103 9.86 14.76 1.95
C GLN A 103 9.80 15.49 3.31
N PHE A 104 9.86 14.73 4.42
CA PHE A 104 9.67 15.29 5.77
C PHE A 104 10.81 16.18 6.26
N ASP A 105 12.01 16.06 5.71
CA ASP A 105 13.09 17.00 6.03
C ASP A 105 12.72 18.43 5.64
N THR A 106 12.02 18.60 4.54
CA THR A 106 11.50 19.89 4.10
C THR A 106 10.31 20.34 4.95
N VAL A 107 9.38 19.43 5.27
CA VAL A 107 8.25 19.68 6.17
C VAL A 107 8.76 20.20 7.52
N LEU A 108 9.70 19.52 8.13
CA LEU A 108 10.23 19.89 9.45
C LEU A 108 10.96 21.23 9.43
N ARG A 109 11.71 21.54 8.37
CA ARG A 109 12.35 22.84 8.21
C ARG A 109 11.33 23.96 8.12
N ASN A 110 10.30 23.79 7.30
CA ASN A 110 9.26 24.79 7.08
C ASN A 110 8.44 25.05 8.36
N VAL A 111 8.03 24.01 9.06
CA VAL A 111 7.29 24.14 10.33
C VAL A 111 8.15 24.82 11.41
N ARG A 112 9.44 24.50 11.50
CA ARG A 112 10.37 25.19 12.42
C ARG A 112 10.59 26.67 12.05
N ALA A 113 10.47 27.01 10.77
CA ALA A 113 10.52 28.38 10.28
C ALA A 113 9.21 29.16 10.49
N GLY A 114 8.16 28.51 11.02
CA GLY A 114 6.87 29.14 11.32
C GLY A 114 5.89 29.12 10.15
N HIS A 115 6.15 28.35 9.09
CA HIS A 115 5.18 28.17 8.02
C HIS A 115 3.97 27.36 8.50
N SER A 116 2.80 27.61 7.90
CA SER A 116 1.57 26.88 8.18
C SER A 116 1.76 25.36 8.03
N LEU A 117 1.23 24.59 8.97
CA LEU A 117 1.25 23.13 8.92
C LEU A 117 0.46 22.61 7.72
N SER A 118 -0.69 23.25 7.44
CA SER A 118 -1.57 22.88 6.32
C SER A 118 -0.88 23.06 4.97
N ASP A 119 -0.21 24.18 4.74
CA ASP A 119 0.52 24.43 3.48
C ASP A 119 1.69 23.45 3.32
N THR A 120 2.42 23.26 4.41
CA THR A 120 3.60 22.38 4.40
C THR A 120 3.23 20.92 4.16
N LEU A 121 2.18 20.41 4.79
CA LEU A 121 1.68 19.05 4.57
C LEU A 121 0.93 18.90 3.24
N GLY A 122 0.27 19.96 2.77
CA GLY A 122 -0.40 20.00 1.47
C GLY A 122 0.56 19.89 0.29
N ALA A 123 1.84 20.23 0.47
CA ALA A 123 2.89 20.09 -0.53
C ALA A 123 3.48 18.67 -0.60
N VAL A 124 3.20 17.80 0.38
CA VAL A 124 3.71 16.42 0.39
C VAL A 124 3.00 15.57 -0.65
N ASP A 125 3.78 15.06 -1.62
CA ASP A 125 3.25 14.13 -2.62
C ASP A 125 2.97 12.77 -1.97
N GLY A 126 1.72 12.36 -2.05
CA GLY A 126 1.25 11.09 -1.49
C GLY A 126 0.20 11.22 -0.39
N PHE A 127 -0.04 12.42 0.13
CA PHE A 127 -1.14 12.67 1.06
C PHE A 127 -2.42 13.12 0.35
N GLU A 128 -3.56 12.86 1.00
CA GLU A 128 -4.86 13.33 0.53
C GLU A 128 -5.06 14.81 0.87
N LYS A 129 -5.49 15.61 -0.11
CA LYS A 129 -5.68 17.07 0.04
C LYS A 129 -6.69 17.46 1.13
N LYS A 130 -7.67 16.60 1.42
CA LYS A 130 -8.65 16.85 2.47
C LYS A 130 -8.01 16.92 3.87
N MET A 131 -6.90 16.21 4.12
CA MET A 131 -6.17 16.32 5.39
C MET A 131 -5.61 17.73 5.57
N SER A 132 -4.89 18.26 4.58
CA SER A 132 -4.33 19.61 4.66
C SER A 132 -5.41 20.68 4.74
N ALA A 133 -6.52 20.52 4.02
CA ALA A 133 -7.66 21.44 4.10
C ALA A 133 -8.30 21.47 5.51
N SER A 134 -8.46 20.31 6.16
CA SER A 134 -8.98 20.25 7.54
C SER A 134 -8.00 20.86 8.54
N ILE A 135 -6.70 20.65 8.34
CA ILE A 135 -5.65 21.25 9.17
C ILE A 135 -5.68 22.79 9.03
N ALA A 136 -5.86 23.32 7.81
CA ALA A 136 -5.96 24.76 7.57
C ALA A 136 -7.10 25.40 8.39
N VAL A 137 -8.29 24.79 8.37
CA VAL A 137 -9.41 25.24 9.20
C VAL A 137 -9.08 25.17 10.69
N GLY A 138 -8.33 24.13 11.11
CA GLY A 138 -7.89 23.98 12.51
C GLY A 138 -6.91 25.04 12.94
N GLU A 139 -5.97 25.42 12.07
CA GLU A 139 -5.01 26.49 12.32
C GLU A 139 -5.71 27.86 12.41
N GLU A 140 -6.62 28.16 11.48
CA GLU A 140 -7.37 29.42 11.45
C GLU A 140 -8.31 29.59 12.65
N THR A 141 -8.95 28.51 13.08
CA THR A 141 -9.93 28.54 14.18
C THR A 141 -9.31 28.32 15.56
N GLY A 142 -8.03 27.94 15.63
CA GLY A 142 -7.36 27.55 16.88
C GLY A 142 -7.88 26.22 17.48
N LYS A 143 -8.59 25.42 16.70
CA LYS A 143 -9.18 24.13 17.11
C LYS A 143 -8.50 22.93 16.43
N LEU A 144 -7.18 22.97 16.35
CA LEU A 144 -6.41 21.95 15.63
C LEU A 144 -6.62 20.55 16.23
N ASP A 145 -6.70 20.42 17.56
CA ASP A 145 -6.92 19.15 18.26
C ASP A 145 -8.21 18.45 17.80
N SER A 146 -9.33 19.15 17.86
CA SER A 146 -10.63 18.56 17.51
C SER A 146 -10.74 18.25 16.02
N LEU A 147 -10.15 19.07 15.17
CA LEU A 147 -10.16 18.82 13.72
C LEU A 147 -9.20 17.71 13.32
N LEU A 148 -8.04 17.58 13.96
CA LEU A 148 -7.16 16.44 13.77
C LEU A 148 -7.84 15.12 14.19
N ALA A 149 -8.55 15.10 15.31
CA ALA A 149 -9.31 13.94 15.74
C ALA A 149 -10.38 13.56 14.71
N THR A 150 -11.21 14.51 14.30
CA THR A 150 -12.29 14.29 13.32
C THR A 150 -11.76 13.82 11.96
N ILE A 151 -10.71 14.46 11.46
CA ILE A 151 -10.16 14.07 10.14
C ILE A 151 -9.44 12.73 10.20
N SER A 152 -8.78 12.39 11.32
CA SER A 152 -8.14 11.09 11.47
C SER A 152 -9.16 9.95 11.46
N GLU A 153 -10.28 10.08 12.18
CA GLU A 153 -11.37 9.09 12.17
C GLU A 153 -11.98 8.94 10.77
N THR A 154 -12.19 10.06 10.08
CA THR A 154 -12.73 10.06 8.72
C THR A 154 -11.80 9.34 7.74
N LEU A 155 -10.50 9.63 7.80
CA LEU A 155 -9.49 9.00 6.93
C LEU A 155 -9.30 7.52 7.23
N ASP A 156 -9.36 7.13 8.50
CA ASP A 156 -9.31 5.73 8.90
C ASP A 156 -10.50 4.95 8.37
N TYR A 157 -11.70 5.49 8.54
CA TYR A 157 -12.91 4.88 7.98
C TYR A 157 -12.83 4.73 6.45
N GLU A 158 -12.36 5.76 5.75
CA GLU A 158 -12.21 5.70 4.30
C GLU A 158 -11.12 4.70 3.83
N ALA A 159 -10.02 4.59 4.58
CA ALA A 159 -8.98 3.61 4.29
C ALA A 159 -9.50 2.18 4.51
N GLU A 160 -10.24 1.95 5.60
CA GLU A 160 -10.87 0.67 5.87
C GLU A 160 -11.89 0.29 4.79
N MET A 161 -12.78 1.22 4.43
CA MET A 161 -13.77 0.99 3.37
C MET A 161 -13.13 0.74 2.00
N ALA A 162 -12.06 1.45 1.67
CA ALA A 162 -11.32 1.23 0.44
C ALA A 162 -10.65 -0.15 0.41
N THR A 163 -10.10 -0.59 1.54
CA THR A 163 -9.52 -1.93 1.72
C THR A 163 -10.59 -3.01 1.57
N LYS A 164 -11.73 -2.87 2.24
CA LYS A 164 -12.86 -3.80 2.13
C LYS A 164 -13.35 -3.94 0.69
N ARG A 165 -13.47 -2.83 -0.05
CA ARG A 165 -13.86 -2.86 -1.47
C ARG A 165 -12.90 -3.67 -2.33
N LEU A 166 -11.58 -3.54 -2.10
CA LEU A 166 -10.61 -4.36 -2.83
C LEU A 166 -10.73 -5.85 -2.50
N VAL A 167 -10.92 -6.20 -1.23
CA VAL A 167 -11.13 -7.59 -0.81
C VAL A 167 -12.39 -8.17 -1.47
N THR A 168 -13.48 -7.42 -1.48
CA THR A 168 -14.74 -7.85 -2.15
C THR A 168 -14.55 -8.05 -3.66
N LEU A 169 -13.67 -7.30 -4.32
CA LEU A 169 -13.37 -7.51 -5.74
C LEU A 169 -12.53 -8.79 -5.99
N LEU A 170 -11.82 -9.28 -4.98
CA LEU A 170 -11.07 -10.53 -5.08
C LEU A 170 -11.98 -11.76 -5.04
N GLU A 171 -13.15 -11.67 -4.39
CA GLU A 171 -14.09 -12.79 -4.26
C GLU A 171 -14.57 -13.34 -5.61
N PRO A 172 -15.11 -12.54 -6.56
CA PRO A 172 -15.44 -13.02 -7.89
C PRO A 172 -14.24 -13.58 -8.66
N LEU A 173 -13.07 -12.97 -8.48
CA LEU A 173 -11.85 -13.43 -9.13
C LEU A 173 -11.45 -14.84 -8.65
N MET A 174 -11.55 -15.09 -7.35
CA MET A 174 -11.28 -16.41 -6.76
C MET A 174 -12.28 -17.47 -7.24
N ILE A 175 -13.56 -17.10 -7.39
CA ILE A 175 -14.59 -18.00 -7.93
C ILE A 175 -14.25 -18.39 -9.38
N VAL A 176 -13.85 -17.43 -10.22
CA VAL A 176 -13.46 -17.69 -11.60
C VAL A 176 -12.23 -18.59 -11.67
N ILE A 177 -11.20 -18.31 -10.85
CA ILE A 177 -9.99 -19.13 -10.79
C ILE A 177 -10.34 -20.57 -10.39
N MET A 178 -11.16 -20.75 -9.35
CA MET A 178 -11.59 -22.07 -8.90
C MET A 178 -12.43 -22.79 -9.97
N ALA A 179 -13.33 -22.08 -10.66
CA ALA A 179 -14.11 -22.66 -11.75
C ALA A 179 -13.24 -23.15 -12.90
N VAL A 180 -12.21 -22.39 -13.26
CA VAL A 180 -11.23 -22.78 -14.29
C VAL A 180 -10.43 -24.00 -13.84
N ILE A 181 -9.93 -24.03 -12.62
CA ILE A 181 -9.17 -25.18 -12.09
C ILE A 181 -10.04 -26.43 -12.07
N VAL A 182 -11.23 -26.36 -11.50
CA VAL A 182 -12.16 -27.49 -11.43
C VAL A 182 -12.59 -27.94 -12.84
N GLY A 183 -12.89 -27.00 -13.72
CA GLY A 183 -13.22 -27.30 -15.13
C GLY A 183 -12.08 -28.04 -15.85
N CYS A 184 -10.83 -27.61 -15.68
CA CYS A 184 -9.67 -28.30 -16.25
C CYS A 184 -9.52 -29.73 -15.69
N VAL A 185 -9.71 -29.93 -14.38
CA VAL A 185 -9.65 -31.27 -13.76
C VAL A 185 -10.76 -32.18 -14.28
N VAL A 186 -11.98 -31.67 -14.38
CA VAL A 186 -13.11 -32.46 -14.91
C VAL A 186 -12.89 -32.85 -16.36
N VAL A 187 -12.42 -31.92 -17.18
CA VAL A 187 -12.10 -32.24 -18.60
C VAL A 187 -10.98 -33.27 -18.69
N ALA A 188 -9.94 -33.19 -17.86
CA ALA A 188 -8.83 -34.15 -17.84
C ALA A 188 -9.28 -35.54 -17.40
N VAL A 189 -10.30 -35.64 -16.54
CA VAL A 189 -10.83 -36.94 -16.05
C VAL A 189 -11.82 -37.57 -17.04
N ILE A 190 -12.60 -36.74 -17.77
CA ILE A 190 -13.65 -37.26 -18.71
C ILE A 190 -13.06 -37.62 -20.09
N MET A 191 -11.96 -36.96 -20.47
CA MET A 191 -11.26 -37.30 -21.74
C MET A 191 -10.17 -38.31 -21.47
N PRO A 192 -10.41 -39.59 -21.76
CA PRO A 192 -9.37 -40.63 -21.69
C PRO A 192 -8.33 -40.50 -22.80
#